data_c3d13868cb0c59a03d0aa89f8a5d8d36
#
_entry.id   c3d13868cb0c59a03d0aa89f8a5d8d36
#
_cell.length_a   1.000
_cell.length_b   1.000
_cell.length_c   1.000
_cell.angle_alpha   90.00
_cell.angle_beta   90.00
_cell.angle_gamma   90.00
#
_symmetry.space_group_name_H-M   'P 1'
#
loop_
_entity.id
_entity.type
_entity.pdbx_description
1 polymer ?
#
loop_
_entity_poly.entity_id
_entity_poly.type
_entity_poly.pdbx_seq_one_letter_code
_entity_poly.pdbx_strand_id
1 'polypeptide(L)'
;MTEPEVSVPAVMRNYHEVLRNDLAKLLTPLAEAGDVAAFDAAWADYRVAIAVHAAMEDGVTGAGGGSAAMLDHYFDGAAGAAMFKAEHVEEHAVQQAVTDALPLGAAALCAAFMAYRAFAEAHLLHEEDIMMPLVARLPVPRAPLFAQWCVSAGIATGDFEHFVAHGVRSLANFGSAKNTPEGATRVFVHALKTVCTPTQWAQYLPVARSAATPGIWASVVAEVPSLEPVPAAH
;
A
#
# COMPACT_ATOMS: atom_id res chain seq x y z
N MET A 1 3.12 -29.30 -1.27
CA MET A 1 2.50 -28.33 -2.19
C MET A 1 3.48 -27.19 -2.36
N THR A 2 3.76 -26.74 -3.58
CA THR A 2 4.57 -25.54 -3.82
C THR A 2 3.73 -24.31 -3.46
N GLU A 3 4.32 -23.38 -2.71
CA GLU A 3 3.67 -22.10 -2.41
C GLU A 3 3.37 -21.34 -3.71
N PRO A 4 2.25 -20.61 -3.80
CA PRO A 4 1.90 -19.87 -4.99
C PRO A 4 2.94 -18.77 -5.27
N GLU A 5 3.33 -18.63 -6.53
CA GLU A 5 4.24 -17.56 -6.95
C GLU A 5 3.54 -16.20 -6.84
N VAL A 6 4.22 -15.22 -6.25
CA VAL A 6 3.72 -13.86 -6.11
C VAL A 6 4.42 -12.95 -7.13
N SER A 7 3.66 -12.37 -8.04
CA SER A 7 4.20 -11.42 -8.99
C SER A 7 4.25 -10.00 -8.42
N VAL A 8 5.31 -9.25 -8.72
CA VAL A 8 5.47 -7.85 -8.28
C VAL A 8 4.28 -6.96 -8.71
N PRO A 9 3.77 -7.05 -9.97
CA PRO A 9 2.57 -6.31 -10.37
C PRO A 9 1.34 -6.63 -9.53
N ALA A 10 1.20 -7.87 -9.06
CA ALA A 10 0.08 -8.26 -8.20
C ALA A 10 0.17 -7.59 -6.82
N VAL A 11 1.38 -7.41 -6.30
CA VAL A 11 1.61 -6.73 -5.01
C VAL A 11 1.25 -5.26 -5.09
N MET A 12 1.75 -4.54 -6.12
CA MET A 12 1.44 -3.13 -6.31
C MET A 12 -0.07 -2.93 -6.42
N ARG A 13 -0.75 -3.68 -7.31
CA ARG A 13 -2.22 -3.62 -7.41
C ARG A 13 -2.92 -3.90 -6.09
N ASN A 14 -2.43 -4.86 -5.32
CA ASN A 14 -3.06 -5.21 -4.06
C ASN A 14 -3.00 -4.05 -3.06
N TYR A 15 -1.91 -3.25 -3.08
CA TYR A 15 -1.85 -2.07 -2.24
C TYR A 15 -2.70 -0.91 -2.77
N HIS A 16 -2.80 -0.72 -4.07
CA HIS A 16 -3.79 0.22 -4.65
C HIS A 16 -5.23 -0.15 -4.25
N GLU A 17 -5.55 -1.44 -4.16
CA GLU A 17 -6.85 -1.90 -3.64
C GLU A 17 -7.03 -1.57 -2.15
N VAL A 18 -5.96 -1.59 -1.33
CA VAL A 18 -6.00 -1.08 0.05
C VAL A 18 -6.46 0.36 0.07
N LEU A 19 -5.79 1.23 -0.69
CA LEU A 19 -6.10 2.66 -0.75
C LEU A 19 -7.52 2.91 -1.27
N ARG A 20 -7.95 2.21 -2.33
CA ARG A 20 -9.33 2.30 -2.86
C ARG A 20 -10.38 1.80 -1.87
N ASN A 21 -10.11 0.73 -1.14
CA ASN A 21 -11.01 0.25 -0.10
C ASN A 21 -11.24 1.31 0.98
N ASP A 22 -10.16 1.95 1.43
CA ASP A 22 -10.26 2.98 2.45
C ASP A 22 -11.01 4.20 1.94
N LEU A 23 -10.73 4.65 0.73
CA LEU A 23 -11.47 5.75 0.10
C LEU A 23 -12.97 5.43 -0.03
N ALA A 24 -13.30 4.24 -0.57
CA ALA A 24 -14.67 3.92 -0.94
C ALA A 24 -15.49 3.31 0.20
N LYS A 25 -14.89 2.46 1.05
CA LYS A 25 -15.61 1.62 2.01
C LYS A 25 -15.46 2.09 3.47
N LEU A 26 -14.46 2.94 3.75
CA LEU A 26 -14.22 3.48 5.08
C LEU A 26 -14.51 4.99 5.11
N LEU A 27 -13.76 5.79 4.37
CA LEU A 27 -13.79 7.25 4.46
C LEU A 27 -15.04 7.86 3.84
N THR A 28 -15.49 7.37 2.67
CA THR A 28 -16.70 7.89 2.03
C THR A 28 -17.94 7.75 2.91
N PRO A 29 -18.27 6.59 3.50
CA PRO A 29 -19.43 6.48 4.39
C PRO A 29 -19.35 7.41 5.61
N LEU A 30 -18.16 7.62 6.17
CA LEU A 30 -17.97 8.52 7.32
C LEU A 30 -18.18 9.99 6.92
N ALA A 31 -17.67 10.41 5.77
CA ALA A 31 -17.86 11.76 5.23
C ALA A 31 -19.36 12.03 4.91
N GLU A 32 -20.04 11.09 4.26
CA GLU A 32 -21.46 11.18 3.93
C GLU A 32 -22.36 11.17 5.15
N ALA A 33 -22.01 10.39 6.19
CA ALA A 33 -22.73 10.39 7.48
C ALA A 33 -22.48 11.68 8.28
N GLY A 34 -21.48 12.47 7.93
CA GLY A 34 -21.08 13.66 8.69
C GLY A 34 -20.43 13.34 10.03
N ASP A 35 -19.92 12.13 10.22
CA ASP A 35 -19.18 11.73 11.41
C ASP A 35 -17.73 12.24 11.34
N VAL A 36 -17.59 13.56 11.61
CA VAL A 36 -16.30 14.26 11.51
C VAL A 36 -15.25 13.62 12.42
N ALA A 37 -15.61 13.17 13.61
CA ALA A 37 -14.65 12.62 14.56
C ALA A 37 -14.11 11.25 14.13
N ALA A 38 -15.00 10.36 13.68
CA ALA A 38 -14.58 9.07 13.15
C ALA A 38 -13.82 9.23 11.82
N PHE A 39 -14.23 10.18 10.97
CA PHE A 39 -13.52 10.50 9.74
C PHE A 39 -12.09 10.99 10.03
N ASP A 40 -11.91 11.94 10.96
CA ASP A 40 -10.59 12.49 11.30
C ASP A 40 -9.62 11.39 11.77
N ALA A 41 -10.09 10.48 12.62
CA ALA A 41 -9.28 9.35 13.06
C ALA A 41 -8.89 8.40 11.90
N ALA A 42 -9.84 8.06 11.02
CA ALA A 42 -9.58 7.21 9.86
C ALA A 42 -8.70 7.92 8.81
N TRP A 43 -8.91 9.23 8.64
CA TRP A 43 -8.11 10.07 7.74
C TRP A 43 -6.65 10.18 8.18
N ALA A 44 -6.42 10.34 9.49
CA ALA A 44 -5.06 10.33 10.04
C ALA A 44 -4.32 9.01 9.77
N ASP A 45 -5.00 7.87 9.97
CA ASP A 45 -4.46 6.53 9.69
C ASP A 45 -4.15 6.34 8.19
N TYR A 46 -5.08 6.73 7.32
CA TYR A 46 -4.91 6.69 5.86
C TYR A 46 -3.74 7.55 5.36
N ARG A 47 -3.59 8.78 5.89
CA ARG A 47 -2.52 9.71 5.49
C ARG A 47 -1.12 9.15 5.74
N VAL A 48 -0.91 8.41 6.81
CA VAL A 48 0.37 7.76 7.07
C VAL A 48 0.63 6.67 6.01
N ALA A 49 -0.38 5.88 5.70
CA ALA A 49 -0.26 4.79 4.74
C ALA A 49 0.04 5.30 3.31
N ILE A 50 -0.67 6.34 2.85
CA ILE A 50 -0.43 6.92 1.52
C ILE A 50 0.92 7.63 1.43
N ALA A 51 1.40 8.26 2.51
CA ALA A 51 2.71 8.88 2.55
C ALA A 51 3.86 7.86 2.41
N VAL A 52 3.72 6.68 3.04
CA VAL A 52 4.68 5.59 2.86
C VAL A 52 4.61 5.04 1.43
N HIS A 53 3.41 4.91 0.85
CA HIS A 53 3.22 4.48 -0.53
C HIS A 53 3.92 5.44 -1.51
N ALA A 54 3.66 6.72 -1.44
CA ALA A 54 4.32 7.73 -2.27
C ALA A 54 5.86 7.72 -2.10
N ALA A 55 6.34 7.52 -0.86
CA ALA A 55 7.79 7.40 -0.61
C ALA A 55 8.41 6.15 -1.26
N MET A 56 7.66 5.05 -1.38
CA MET A 56 8.12 3.85 -2.10
C MET A 56 8.26 4.09 -3.59
N GLU A 57 7.55 5.05 -4.15
CA GLU A 57 7.57 5.42 -5.56
C GLU A 57 8.57 6.54 -5.87
N ASP A 58 8.58 7.59 -5.06
CA ASP A 58 9.49 8.73 -5.21
C ASP A 58 10.90 8.44 -4.71
N GLY A 59 11.03 7.51 -3.77
CA GLY A 59 12.25 7.28 -3.00
C GLY A 59 12.40 8.23 -1.82
N VAL A 60 13.33 7.88 -0.95
CA VAL A 60 13.70 8.69 0.24
C VAL A 60 15.15 9.13 0.12
N THR A 61 15.42 10.40 0.33
CA THR A 61 16.77 10.97 0.25
C THR A 61 17.74 10.20 1.17
N GLY A 62 18.79 9.66 0.60
CA GLY A 62 19.80 8.87 1.32
C GLY A 62 19.52 7.37 1.42
N ALA A 63 18.30 6.91 1.07
CA ALA A 63 17.91 5.49 1.11
C ALA A 63 17.78 4.85 -0.29
N GLY A 64 17.98 5.60 -1.35
CA GLY A 64 17.86 5.17 -2.74
C GLY A 64 16.69 5.80 -3.48
N GLY A 65 16.67 5.68 -4.80
CA GLY A 65 15.56 6.11 -5.64
C GLY A 65 14.33 5.23 -5.45
N GLY A 66 13.15 5.79 -5.70
CA GLY A 66 11.88 5.07 -5.66
C GLY A 66 11.67 4.18 -6.89
N SER A 67 10.54 3.49 -6.91
CA SER A 67 10.17 2.57 -7.98
C SER A 67 10.07 3.25 -9.34
N ALA A 68 9.50 4.46 -9.41
CA ALA A 68 9.37 5.21 -10.65
C ALA A 68 10.72 5.56 -11.26
N ALA A 69 11.67 6.05 -10.44
CA ALA A 69 13.04 6.37 -10.91
C ALA A 69 13.79 5.11 -11.35
N MET A 70 13.59 3.98 -10.70
CA MET A 70 14.18 2.71 -11.13
C MET A 70 13.63 2.25 -12.47
N LEU A 71 12.33 2.36 -12.69
CA LEU A 71 11.72 2.05 -13.99
C LEU A 71 12.23 2.98 -15.09
N ASP A 72 12.36 4.28 -14.82
CA ASP A 72 12.95 5.24 -15.75
C ASP A 72 14.38 4.84 -16.14
N HIS A 73 15.18 4.38 -15.18
CA HIS A 73 16.52 3.90 -15.45
C HIS A 73 16.55 2.68 -16.40
N TYR A 74 15.60 1.74 -16.25
CA TYR A 74 15.54 0.54 -17.11
C TYR A 74 14.85 0.76 -18.44
N PHE A 75 14.00 1.76 -18.56
CA PHE A 75 13.14 1.98 -19.71
C PHE A 75 13.26 3.40 -20.28
N ASP A 76 14.45 4.00 -20.18
CA ASP A 76 14.81 5.28 -20.79
C ASP A 76 13.79 6.41 -20.52
N GLY A 77 13.36 6.56 -19.25
CA GLY A 77 12.41 7.60 -18.83
C GLY A 77 10.94 7.26 -19.10
N ALA A 78 10.60 6.04 -19.49
CA ALA A 78 9.23 5.67 -19.89
C ALA A 78 8.23 5.62 -18.70
N ALA A 79 8.71 5.54 -17.46
CA ALA A 79 7.82 5.60 -16.29
C ALA A 79 7.44 7.03 -15.93
N GLY A 80 8.24 8.03 -16.31
CA GLY A 80 7.93 9.43 -16.01
C GLY A 80 8.01 9.79 -14.54
N ALA A 81 9.05 9.36 -13.83
CA ALA A 81 9.20 9.57 -12.39
C ALA A 81 9.02 11.03 -11.94
N ALA A 82 9.49 11.99 -12.75
CA ALA A 82 9.30 13.41 -12.45
C ALA A 82 7.83 13.85 -12.49
N MET A 83 7.02 13.22 -13.35
CA MET A 83 5.58 13.47 -13.46
C MET A 83 4.86 12.94 -12.22
N PHE A 84 5.07 11.69 -11.81
CA PHE A 84 4.45 11.13 -10.62
C PHE A 84 4.83 11.91 -9.37
N LYS A 85 6.10 12.32 -9.25
CA LYS A 85 6.52 13.19 -8.16
C LYS A 85 5.78 14.53 -8.14
N ALA A 86 5.48 15.12 -9.28
CA ALA A 86 4.66 16.32 -9.35
C ALA A 86 3.21 16.06 -8.94
N GLU A 87 2.62 14.92 -9.34
CA GLU A 87 1.30 14.48 -8.91
C GLU A 87 1.23 14.26 -7.38
N HIS A 88 2.26 13.67 -6.75
CA HIS A 88 2.33 13.56 -5.29
C HIS A 88 2.36 14.92 -4.59
N VAL A 89 3.01 15.92 -5.17
CA VAL A 89 2.96 17.30 -4.63
C VAL A 89 1.54 17.88 -4.72
N GLU A 90 0.83 17.65 -5.83
CA GLU A 90 -0.57 18.06 -5.97
C GLU A 90 -1.48 17.27 -5.03
N GLU A 91 -1.24 15.98 -4.86
CA GLU A 91 -1.97 15.14 -3.90
C GLU A 91 -1.86 15.68 -2.48
N HIS A 92 -0.68 16.07 -2.05
CA HIS A 92 -0.50 16.71 -0.74
C HIS A 92 -1.33 17.97 -0.56
N ALA A 93 -1.47 18.79 -1.60
CA ALA A 93 -2.29 20.01 -1.54
C ALA A 93 -3.78 19.69 -1.36
N VAL A 94 -4.30 18.69 -2.09
CA VAL A 94 -5.71 18.27 -1.94
C VAL A 94 -5.95 17.50 -0.63
N GLN A 95 -4.98 16.76 -0.11
CA GLN A 95 -5.02 16.17 1.25
C GLN A 95 -5.10 17.26 2.32
N GLN A 96 -4.30 18.33 2.17
CA GLN A 96 -4.34 19.44 3.11
C GLN A 96 -5.70 20.12 3.11
N ALA A 97 -6.33 20.29 1.93
CA ALA A 97 -7.69 20.86 1.84
C ALA A 97 -8.73 20.03 2.61
N VAL A 98 -8.63 18.68 2.62
CA VAL A 98 -9.48 17.82 3.47
C VAL A 98 -9.24 18.11 4.95
N THR A 99 -7.98 18.20 5.36
CA THR A 99 -7.61 18.48 6.76
C THR A 99 -8.13 19.85 7.21
N ASP A 100 -8.00 20.87 6.35
CA ASP A 100 -8.47 22.22 6.61
C ASP A 100 -10.01 22.32 6.67
N ALA A 101 -10.72 21.39 6.02
CA ALA A 101 -12.18 21.31 6.04
C ALA A 101 -12.74 20.67 7.31
N LEU A 102 -11.97 19.89 8.08
CA LEU A 102 -12.43 19.25 9.33
C LEU A 102 -13.11 20.23 10.32
N PRO A 103 -12.50 21.40 10.66
CA PRO A 103 -13.14 22.34 11.58
C PRO A 103 -14.33 23.12 10.97
N LEU A 104 -14.53 23.03 9.65
CA LEU A 104 -15.59 23.77 8.95
C LEU A 104 -16.92 23.00 8.95
N GLY A 105 -16.92 21.74 9.39
CA GLY A 105 -18.09 20.88 9.54
C GLY A 105 -18.35 19.93 8.36
N ALA A 106 -19.33 19.07 8.54
CA ALA A 106 -19.58 17.89 7.69
C ALA A 106 -19.73 18.19 6.19
N ALA A 107 -20.44 19.25 5.82
CA ALA A 107 -20.66 19.59 4.41
C ALA A 107 -19.36 20.00 3.70
N ALA A 108 -18.52 20.83 4.36
CA ALA A 108 -17.25 21.25 3.82
C ALA A 108 -16.27 20.08 3.74
N LEU A 109 -16.22 19.25 4.79
CA LEU A 109 -15.43 18.04 4.84
C LEU A 109 -15.79 17.07 3.70
N CYS A 110 -17.09 16.77 3.53
CA CYS A 110 -17.55 15.85 2.47
C CYS A 110 -17.16 16.37 1.09
N ALA A 111 -17.34 17.66 0.82
CA ALA A 111 -16.98 18.26 -0.47
C ALA A 111 -15.47 18.17 -0.75
N ALA A 112 -14.63 18.52 0.23
CA ALA A 112 -13.18 18.46 0.10
C ALA A 112 -12.69 17.01 -0.07
N PHE A 113 -13.24 16.07 0.71
CA PHE A 113 -12.88 14.66 0.62
C PHE A 113 -13.29 14.05 -0.72
N MET A 114 -14.46 14.36 -1.26
CA MET A 114 -14.87 13.84 -2.57
C MET A 114 -13.97 14.35 -3.71
N ALA A 115 -13.47 15.58 -3.60
CA ALA A 115 -12.48 16.12 -4.54
C ALA A 115 -11.13 15.37 -4.41
N TYR A 116 -10.65 15.14 -3.18
CA TYR A 116 -9.46 14.33 -2.94
C TYR A 116 -9.62 12.91 -3.48
N ARG A 117 -10.73 12.25 -3.16
CA ARG A 117 -11.01 10.89 -3.64
C ARG A 117 -10.94 10.79 -5.17
N ALA A 118 -11.54 11.74 -5.88
CA ALA A 118 -11.50 11.76 -7.35
C ALA A 118 -10.06 11.92 -7.87
N PHE A 119 -9.25 12.75 -7.22
CA PHE A 119 -7.84 12.92 -7.54
C PHE A 119 -7.06 11.62 -7.31
N ALA A 120 -7.17 11.02 -6.11
CA ALA A 120 -6.44 9.82 -5.73
C ALA A 120 -6.80 8.62 -6.63
N GLU A 121 -8.08 8.42 -6.95
CA GLU A 121 -8.51 7.35 -7.87
C GLU A 121 -7.92 7.54 -9.28
N ALA A 122 -7.84 8.77 -9.79
CA ALA A 122 -7.25 9.08 -11.09
C ALA A 122 -5.72 8.86 -11.08
N HIS A 123 -5.04 9.26 -10.02
CA HIS A 123 -3.62 9.07 -9.82
C HIS A 123 -3.24 7.58 -9.77
N LEU A 124 -3.92 6.79 -8.93
CA LEU A 124 -3.69 5.34 -8.84
C LEU A 124 -3.93 4.62 -10.19
N LEU A 125 -4.93 5.07 -10.97
CA LEU A 125 -5.17 4.52 -12.30
C LEU A 125 -4.03 4.88 -13.26
N HIS A 126 -3.53 6.12 -13.20
CA HIS A 126 -2.42 6.60 -14.03
C HIS A 126 -1.15 5.79 -13.77
N GLU A 127 -0.82 5.49 -12.52
CA GLU A 127 0.29 4.61 -12.16
C GLU A 127 0.10 3.20 -12.70
N GLU A 128 -1.09 2.63 -12.56
CA GLU A 128 -1.42 1.31 -13.08
C GLU A 128 -1.24 1.23 -14.60
N ASP A 129 -1.64 2.26 -15.33
CA ASP A 129 -1.56 2.31 -16.79
C ASP A 129 -0.12 2.44 -17.29
N ILE A 130 0.75 3.16 -16.57
CA ILE A 130 2.13 3.41 -16.98
C ILE A 130 3.10 2.43 -16.32
N MET A 131 3.10 2.31 -14.99
CA MET A 131 4.13 1.58 -14.27
C MET A 131 3.93 0.07 -14.33
N MET A 132 2.69 -0.43 -14.25
CA MET A 132 2.43 -1.87 -14.22
C MET A 132 2.91 -2.62 -15.48
N PRO A 133 2.71 -2.11 -16.70
CA PRO A 133 3.29 -2.72 -17.91
C PRO A 133 4.81 -2.74 -17.91
N LEU A 134 5.47 -1.71 -17.33
CA LEU A 134 6.92 -1.65 -17.23
C LEU A 134 7.45 -2.66 -16.20
N VAL A 135 6.81 -2.72 -15.02
CA VAL A 135 7.14 -3.73 -14.00
C VAL A 135 7.02 -5.15 -14.54
N ALA A 136 5.98 -5.44 -15.33
CA ALA A 136 5.80 -6.75 -15.95
C ALA A 136 6.90 -7.10 -16.99
N ARG A 137 7.59 -6.10 -17.52
CA ARG A 137 8.69 -6.25 -18.49
C ARG A 137 10.07 -6.27 -17.83
N LEU A 138 10.18 -6.02 -16.53
CA LEU A 138 11.48 -6.10 -15.85
C LEU A 138 12.07 -7.51 -16.03
N PRO A 139 13.37 -7.61 -16.36
CA PRO A 139 14.04 -8.91 -16.43
C PRO A 139 13.87 -9.67 -15.11
N VAL A 140 13.58 -10.98 -15.18
CA VAL A 140 13.31 -11.84 -14.02
C VAL A 140 14.29 -11.64 -12.85
N PRO A 141 15.63 -11.49 -13.06
CA PRO A 141 16.56 -11.24 -11.96
C PRO A 141 16.39 -9.86 -11.28
N ARG A 142 15.67 -8.92 -11.91
CA ARG A 142 15.52 -7.54 -11.44
C ARG A 142 14.23 -7.29 -10.66
N ALA A 143 13.19 -8.09 -10.89
CA ALA A 143 11.91 -7.94 -10.18
C ALA A 143 12.05 -8.01 -8.64
N PRO A 144 12.82 -8.95 -8.05
CA PRO A 144 13.06 -8.95 -6.61
C PRO A 144 13.81 -7.70 -6.12
N LEU A 145 14.78 -7.20 -6.88
CA LEU A 145 15.52 -5.98 -6.53
C LEU A 145 14.61 -4.74 -6.54
N PHE A 146 13.72 -4.67 -7.53
CA PHE A 146 12.71 -3.62 -7.61
C PHE A 146 11.82 -3.60 -6.35
N ALA A 147 11.29 -4.76 -5.96
CA ALA A 147 10.45 -4.88 -4.77
C ALA A 147 11.23 -4.56 -3.48
N GLN A 148 12.51 -4.97 -3.37
CA GLN A 148 13.37 -4.62 -2.25
C GLN A 148 13.64 -3.12 -2.16
N TRP A 149 13.77 -2.44 -3.28
CA TRP A 149 13.96 -0.98 -3.32
C TRP A 149 12.72 -0.25 -2.82
N CYS A 150 11.52 -0.67 -3.26
CA CYS A 150 10.27 -0.12 -2.75
C CYS A 150 10.18 -0.30 -1.22
N VAL A 151 10.39 -1.51 -0.73
CA VAL A 151 10.35 -1.80 0.72
C VAL A 151 11.41 -1.00 1.49
N SER A 152 12.62 -0.85 0.94
CA SER A 152 13.68 -0.07 1.60
C SER A 152 13.32 1.41 1.71
N ALA A 153 12.70 2.00 0.69
CA ALA A 153 12.20 3.36 0.73
C ALA A 153 11.06 3.51 1.75
N GLY A 154 10.12 2.55 1.78
CA GLY A 154 9.07 2.53 2.80
C GLY A 154 9.61 2.44 4.22
N ILE A 155 10.59 1.56 4.48
CA ILE A 155 11.25 1.45 5.80
C ILE A 155 11.94 2.76 6.20
N ALA A 156 12.55 3.46 5.25
CA ALA A 156 13.24 4.71 5.50
C ALA A 156 12.32 5.86 5.93
N THR A 157 11.00 5.77 5.74
CA THR A 157 10.02 6.73 6.28
C THR A 157 9.91 6.67 7.81
N GLY A 158 10.21 5.53 8.42
CA GLY A 158 9.96 5.24 9.84
C GLY A 158 8.57 4.70 10.14
N ASP A 159 7.62 4.76 9.19
CA ASP A 159 6.22 4.38 9.37
C ASP A 159 5.84 3.06 8.69
N PHE A 160 6.82 2.26 8.27
CA PHE A 160 6.56 1.04 7.50
C PHE A 160 5.78 -0.03 8.30
N GLU A 161 5.92 -0.10 9.63
CA GLU A 161 5.08 -0.98 10.47
C GLU A 161 3.61 -0.57 10.39
N HIS A 162 3.33 0.73 10.43
CA HIS A 162 1.99 1.26 10.24
C HIS A 162 1.43 0.88 8.86
N PHE A 163 2.22 1.06 7.80
CA PHE A 163 1.86 0.68 6.45
C PHE A 163 1.51 -0.81 6.32
N VAL A 164 2.30 -1.70 6.94
CA VAL A 164 2.01 -3.14 6.97
C VAL A 164 0.71 -3.44 7.72
N ALA A 165 0.53 -2.88 8.91
CA ALA A 165 -0.67 -3.08 9.71
C ALA A 165 -1.92 -2.57 8.99
N HIS A 166 -1.83 -1.38 8.40
CA HIS A 166 -2.91 -0.75 7.65
C HIS A 166 -3.32 -1.61 6.44
N GLY A 167 -2.36 -2.04 5.61
CA GLY A 167 -2.61 -2.88 4.46
C GLY A 167 -3.27 -4.21 4.82
N VAL A 168 -2.78 -4.88 5.86
CA VAL A 168 -3.38 -6.14 6.33
C VAL A 168 -4.80 -5.92 6.86
N ARG A 169 -5.05 -4.87 7.65
CA ARG A 169 -6.41 -4.56 8.17
C ARG A 169 -7.40 -4.31 7.03
N SER A 170 -7.03 -3.47 6.07
CA SER A 170 -7.89 -3.13 4.95
C SER A 170 -8.22 -4.37 4.11
N LEU A 171 -7.21 -5.16 3.73
CA LEU A 171 -7.42 -6.37 2.94
C LEU A 171 -8.18 -7.46 3.71
N ALA A 172 -7.92 -7.64 5.00
CA ALA A 172 -8.61 -8.60 5.84
C ALA A 172 -10.10 -8.25 6.04
N ASN A 173 -10.45 -6.96 5.98
CA ASN A 173 -11.84 -6.52 6.10
C ASN A 173 -12.58 -6.49 4.76
N PHE A 174 -11.91 -6.10 3.68
CA PHE A 174 -12.59 -5.75 2.43
C PHE A 174 -12.17 -6.61 1.23
N GLY A 175 -11.08 -7.37 1.33
CA GLY A 175 -10.51 -8.09 0.19
C GLY A 175 -9.95 -7.15 -0.88
N SER A 176 -10.02 -7.59 -2.12
CA SER A 176 -9.71 -6.79 -3.30
C SER A 176 -10.73 -7.05 -4.41
N ALA A 177 -10.66 -6.32 -5.51
CA ALA A 177 -11.55 -6.51 -6.65
C ALA A 177 -11.51 -7.94 -7.23
N LYS A 178 -10.42 -8.68 -7.00
CA LYS A 178 -10.19 -10.02 -7.57
C LYS A 178 -10.06 -11.13 -6.53
N ASN A 179 -9.92 -10.80 -5.25
CA ASN A 179 -9.64 -11.76 -4.19
C ASN A 179 -10.55 -11.53 -2.98
N THR A 180 -10.93 -12.63 -2.34
CA THR A 180 -11.55 -12.60 -1.00
C THR A 180 -10.59 -11.96 0.01
N PRO A 181 -11.08 -11.58 1.22
CA PRO A 181 -10.21 -11.10 2.28
C PRO A 181 -9.00 -11.99 2.57
N GLU A 182 -9.19 -13.30 2.64
CA GLU A 182 -8.12 -14.28 2.85
C GLU A 182 -7.10 -14.27 1.69
N GLY A 183 -7.60 -14.31 0.46
CA GLY A 183 -6.76 -14.33 -0.74
C GLY A 183 -5.97 -13.04 -0.91
N ALA A 184 -6.59 -11.88 -0.68
CA ALA A 184 -5.93 -10.58 -0.79
C ALA A 184 -4.87 -10.41 0.30
N THR A 185 -5.20 -10.73 1.56
CA THR A 185 -4.26 -10.70 2.68
C THR A 185 -3.08 -11.64 2.44
N ARG A 186 -3.34 -12.85 1.94
CA ARG A 186 -2.29 -13.82 1.59
C ARG A 186 -1.32 -13.27 0.55
N VAL A 187 -1.81 -12.70 -0.54
CA VAL A 187 -0.96 -12.12 -1.60
C VAL A 187 -0.05 -11.05 -1.02
N PHE A 188 -0.60 -10.15 -0.23
CA PHE A 188 0.17 -9.05 0.36
C PHE A 188 1.24 -9.55 1.35
N VAL A 189 0.86 -10.40 2.31
CA VAL A 189 1.77 -10.87 3.36
C VAL A 189 2.85 -11.80 2.79
N HIS A 190 2.49 -12.67 1.83
CA HIS A 190 3.46 -13.55 1.17
C HIS A 190 4.48 -12.74 0.35
N ALA A 191 4.02 -11.73 -0.36
CA ALA A 191 4.88 -10.83 -1.10
C ALA A 191 5.85 -10.07 -0.18
N LEU A 192 5.32 -9.49 0.90
CA LEU A 192 6.13 -8.79 1.89
C LEU A 192 7.23 -9.70 2.44
N LYS A 193 6.89 -10.94 2.84
CA LYS A 193 7.88 -11.92 3.28
C LYS A 193 8.95 -12.21 2.24
N THR A 194 8.55 -12.34 0.97
CA THR A 194 9.46 -12.68 -0.12
C THR A 194 10.50 -11.59 -0.39
N VAL A 195 10.13 -10.33 -0.17
CA VAL A 195 11.01 -9.18 -0.43
C VAL A 195 11.78 -8.69 0.80
N CYS A 196 11.30 -9.00 1.99
CA CYS A 196 12.00 -8.68 3.24
C CYS A 196 13.17 -9.63 3.51
N THR A 197 14.23 -9.13 4.09
CA THR A 197 15.26 -9.98 4.70
C THR A 197 14.66 -10.78 5.86
N PRO A 198 15.27 -11.91 6.29
CA PRO A 198 14.78 -12.66 7.46
C PRO A 198 14.61 -11.80 8.72
N THR A 199 15.51 -10.85 8.96
CA THR A 199 15.43 -9.92 10.10
C THR A 199 14.24 -8.97 9.98
N GLN A 200 14.05 -8.38 8.81
CA GLN A 200 12.90 -7.51 8.54
C GLN A 200 11.59 -8.28 8.66
N TRP A 201 11.53 -9.49 8.10
CA TRP A 201 10.32 -10.32 8.23
C TRP A 201 10.02 -10.66 9.69
N ALA A 202 11.01 -11.02 10.49
CA ALA A 202 10.82 -11.27 11.92
C ALA A 202 10.26 -10.05 12.68
N GLN A 203 10.58 -8.83 12.23
CA GLN A 203 10.02 -7.59 12.76
C GLN A 203 8.55 -7.39 12.33
N TYR A 204 8.22 -7.61 11.04
CA TYR A 204 6.89 -7.30 10.49
C TYR A 204 5.88 -8.42 10.66
N LEU A 205 6.30 -9.67 10.87
CA LEU A 205 5.41 -10.81 11.09
C LEU A 205 4.41 -10.58 12.25
N PRO A 206 4.83 -10.17 13.46
CA PRO A 206 3.88 -9.92 14.55
C PRO A 206 2.92 -8.77 14.23
N VAL A 207 3.36 -7.75 13.50
CA VAL A 207 2.54 -6.62 13.05
C VAL A 207 1.44 -7.11 12.10
N ALA A 208 1.82 -7.84 11.04
CA ALA A 208 0.89 -8.40 10.07
C ALA A 208 -0.12 -9.36 10.73
N ARG A 209 0.36 -10.23 11.63
CA ARG A 209 -0.48 -11.18 12.35
C ARG A 209 -1.50 -10.49 13.24
N SER A 210 -1.11 -9.45 13.98
CA SER A 210 -2.01 -8.72 14.87
C SER A 210 -3.04 -7.87 14.14
N ALA A 211 -2.74 -7.46 12.91
CA ALA A 211 -3.62 -6.65 12.08
C ALA A 211 -4.72 -7.46 11.39
N ALA A 212 -4.52 -8.77 11.18
CA ALA A 212 -5.53 -9.68 10.65
C ALA A 212 -6.41 -10.25 11.77
N THR A 213 -7.66 -10.62 11.42
CA THR A 213 -8.46 -11.44 12.35
C THR A 213 -7.85 -12.84 12.48
N PRO A 214 -8.04 -13.54 13.64
CA PRO A 214 -7.47 -14.89 13.83
C PRO A 214 -7.88 -15.88 12.75
N GLY A 215 -9.14 -15.81 12.25
CA GLY A 215 -9.62 -16.68 11.18
C GLY A 215 -8.94 -16.42 9.85
N ILE A 216 -8.80 -15.16 9.44
CA ILE A 216 -8.07 -14.75 8.23
C ILE A 216 -6.61 -15.20 8.33
N TRP A 217 -5.95 -14.94 9.47
CA TRP A 217 -4.55 -15.33 9.63
C TRP A 217 -4.35 -16.85 9.53
N ALA A 218 -5.21 -17.63 10.21
CA ALA A 218 -5.13 -19.09 10.14
C ALA A 218 -5.29 -19.62 8.69
N SER A 219 -6.22 -19.04 7.92
CA SER A 219 -6.40 -19.39 6.51
C SER A 219 -5.17 -19.05 5.67
N VAL A 220 -4.58 -17.87 5.88
CA VAL A 220 -3.37 -17.42 5.17
C VAL A 220 -2.18 -18.35 5.45
N VAL A 221 -1.94 -18.71 6.72
CA VAL A 221 -0.85 -19.62 7.12
C VAL A 221 -1.08 -21.05 6.60
N ALA A 222 -2.32 -21.52 6.53
CA ALA A 222 -2.63 -22.85 5.97
C ALA A 222 -2.21 -22.97 4.50
N GLU A 223 -2.30 -21.91 3.72
CA GLU A 223 -1.89 -21.87 2.31
C GLU A 223 -0.40 -21.49 2.12
N VAL A 224 0.19 -20.75 3.06
CA VAL A 224 1.60 -20.32 3.03
C VAL A 224 2.26 -20.63 4.39
N PRO A 225 2.55 -21.89 4.70
CA PRO A 225 3.10 -22.29 6.00
C PRO A 225 4.45 -21.64 6.33
N SER A 226 5.20 -21.26 5.31
CA SER A 226 6.50 -20.60 5.49
C SER A 226 6.42 -19.20 6.13
N LEU A 227 5.22 -18.61 6.25
CA LEU A 227 5.04 -17.31 6.92
C LEU A 227 5.45 -17.38 8.40
N GLU A 228 5.20 -18.51 9.05
CA GLU A 228 5.58 -18.69 10.44
C GLU A 228 6.87 -19.52 10.57
N PRO A 229 7.72 -19.20 11.54
CA PRO A 229 8.90 -20.02 11.77
C PRO A 229 8.47 -21.43 12.17
N VAL A 230 9.13 -22.45 11.60
CA VAL A 230 8.94 -23.84 12.05
C VAL A 230 9.34 -23.91 13.52
N PRO A 231 8.46 -24.39 14.42
CA PRO A 231 8.83 -24.61 15.81
C PRO A 231 10.09 -25.45 15.86
N ALA A 232 11.10 -25.00 16.62
CA ALA A 232 12.28 -25.81 16.83
C ALA A 232 11.83 -27.17 17.42
N ALA A 233 12.19 -28.26 16.75
CA ALA A 233 11.93 -29.59 17.27
C ALA A 233 12.70 -29.72 18.60
N HIS A 234 11.98 -29.87 19.70
CA HIS A 234 12.53 -30.11 21.03
C HIS A 234 12.95 -31.57 21.19
#